data_1b527ae697e74d35c5ebb69b58e7c0a6
#
_entry.id   1b527ae697e74d35c5ebb69b58e7c0a6
#
_cell.length_a   1.000
_cell.length_b   1.000
_cell.length_c   1.000
_cell.angle_alpha   90.00
_cell.angle_beta   90.00
_cell.angle_gamma   90.00
#
_symmetry.space_group_name_H-M   'P 1'
#
loop_
_entity.id
_entity.type
_entity.pdbx_description
1 polymer ?
#
loop_
_entity_poly.entity_id
_entity_poly.type
_entity_poly.pdbx_seq_one_letter_code
_entity_poly.pdbx_strand_id
1 'polypeptide(L)'
;MIETAYGLNHAFTAPHRIATKVGSDILDNGGTAIEAMVAAAATIAVVYPHMNGIGGDGFWLIHKPGSSPISIAACGRAGSLATPTFYKNHGFNHIPARGPLAALTVPGTIDGWRLALEQSQQNFSLAELLAPAVALAKNGIAVTKNQSITTGEKLNTLEDVYGFSNIFLSNGRVPQQGEQMVQSALGNTLEAIGLYGTNFFYKGDIAEIHASFLKDHGSPITLQDIQSQKAEILKPLSIQTSNGKLFNLAPPTQGMSSLGILGIFDRLNVKQPETFEHIHGLIEATKRAFIIRNAKLGDPAHMEYPPEHYLTDQYLTNEAAKIDFSTALSWPYEPKDGDTIWMGAT
;
A
#
# COMPACT_ATOMS: atom_id res chain seq x y z
N MET A 1 20.76 18.86 9.15
CA MET A 1 21.14 17.42 9.06
C MET A 1 19.98 16.63 9.63
N ILE A 2 19.57 15.57 8.96
CA ILE A 2 18.61 14.60 9.53
C ILE A 2 19.43 13.68 10.44
N GLU A 3 19.14 13.70 11.75
CA GLU A 3 19.80 12.79 12.67
C GLU A 3 19.18 11.40 12.58
N THR A 4 20.02 10.37 12.60
CA THR A 4 19.55 8.98 12.67
C THR A 4 19.01 8.69 14.07
N ALA A 5 17.76 8.24 14.15
CA ALA A 5 17.21 7.77 15.41
C ALA A 5 17.73 6.36 15.73
N TYR A 6 18.09 6.14 16.98
CA TYR A 6 18.56 4.85 17.49
C TYR A 6 17.61 4.34 18.57
N GLY A 7 17.15 3.09 18.43
CA GLY A 7 16.43 2.36 19.44
C GLY A 7 17.32 1.27 20.05
N LEU A 8 17.19 1.02 21.35
CA LEU A 8 17.91 -0.07 22.04
C LEU A 8 17.15 -1.40 21.97
N ASN A 9 15.83 -1.36 21.98
CA ASN A 9 14.98 -2.54 22.09
C ASN A 9 14.17 -2.80 20.81
N HIS A 10 13.70 -1.75 20.15
CA HIS A 10 12.90 -1.84 18.95
C HIS A 10 12.96 -0.53 18.15
N ALA A 11 12.46 -0.55 16.94
CA ALA A 11 12.22 0.64 16.12
C ALA A 11 10.90 0.51 15.39
N PHE A 12 10.16 1.63 15.30
CA PHE A 12 8.93 1.72 14.52
C PHE A 12 8.91 3.01 13.69
N THR A 13 8.46 2.93 12.45
CA THR A 13 8.27 4.09 11.59
C THR A 13 6.98 4.02 10.80
N ALA A 14 6.30 5.15 10.66
CA ALA A 14 5.11 5.33 9.84
C ALA A 14 5.03 6.77 9.32
N PRO A 15 4.28 7.06 8.25
CA PRO A 15 4.12 8.41 7.72
C PRO A 15 3.42 9.40 8.66
N HIS A 16 2.75 8.91 9.71
CA HIS A 16 2.05 9.76 10.67
C HIS A 16 2.46 9.43 12.10
N ARG A 17 2.82 10.47 12.87
CA ARG A 17 3.32 10.34 14.26
C ARG A 17 2.43 9.53 15.20
N ILE A 18 1.10 9.60 15.04
CA ILE A 18 0.17 8.85 15.89
C ILE A 18 0.25 7.37 15.58
N ALA A 19 0.34 6.98 14.29
CA ALA A 19 0.52 5.58 13.91
C ALA A 19 1.88 5.03 14.39
N THR A 20 2.95 5.84 14.29
CA THR A 20 4.27 5.50 14.86
C THR A 20 4.17 5.26 16.36
N LYS A 21 3.49 6.16 17.08
CA LYS A 21 3.31 6.01 18.53
C LYS A 21 2.54 4.75 18.89
N VAL A 22 1.41 4.47 18.22
CA VAL A 22 0.60 3.28 18.48
C VAL A 22 1.43 2.00 18.23
N GLY A 23 2.16 1.93 17.11
CA GLY A 23 3.03 0.79 16.84
C GLY A 23 4.12 0.62 17.89
N SER A 24 4.78 1.72 18.31
CA SER A 24 5.78 1.70 19.37
C SER A 24 5.19 1.29 20.72
N ASP A 25 3.99 1.78 21.07
CA ASP A 25 3.33 1.42 22.33
C ASP A 25 3.02 -0.10 22.40
N ILE A 26 2.64 -0.72 21.27
CA ILE A 26 2.45 -2.18 21.22
C ILE A 26 3.78 -2.91 21.49
N LEU A 27 4.88 -2.46 20.88
CA LEU A 27 6.21 -3.05 21.10
C LEU A 27 6.67 -2.85 22.57
N ASP A 28 6.48 -1.66 23.13
CA ASP A 28 6.83 -1.35 24.52
C ASP A 28 6.06 -2.22 25.54
N ASN A 29 4.83 -2.64 25.18
CA ASN A 29 4.00 -3.50 26.00
C ASN A 29 4.17 -5.00 25.68
N GLY A 30 5.25 -5.38 24.99
CA GLY A 30 5.61 -6.77 24.74
C GLY A 30 4.93 -7.40 23.52
N GLY A 31 4.33 -6.61 22.65
CA GLY A 31 3.80 -7.08 21.38
C GLY A 31 4.90 -7.37 20.36
N THR A 32 4.56 -8.15 19.36
CA THR A 32 5.44 -8.46 18.23
C THR A 32 5.44 -7.33 17.19
N ALA A 33 6.46 -7.30 16.32
CA ALA A 33 6.50 -6.36 15.20
C ALA A 33 5.26 -6.48 14.28
N ILE A 34 4.72 -7.68 14.12
CA ILE A 34 3.49 -7.91 13.32
C ILE A 34 2.27 -7.29 14.01
N GLU A 35 2.09 -7.50 15.30
CA GLU A 35 1.01 -6.89 16.07
C GLU A 35 1.09 -5.36 16.05
N ALA A 36 2.28 -4.82 16.27
CA ALA A 36 2.54 -3.38 16.17
C ALA A 36 2.15 -2.82 14.79
N MET A 37 2.49 -3.55 13.71
CA MET A 37 2.14 -3.16 12.34
C MET A 37 0.63 -3.21 12.09
N VAL A 38 -0.11 -4.20 12.61
CA VAL A 38 -1.58 -4.26 12.48
C VAL A 38 -2.25 -3.09 13.21
N ALA A 39 -1.84 -2.82 14.45
CA ALA A 39 -2.36 -1.69 15.22
C ALA A 39 -2.08 -0.34 14.53
N ALA A 40 -0.86 -0.17 14.01
CA ALA A 40 -0.49 1.01 13.25
C ALA A 40 -1.22 1.10 11.90
N ALA A 41 -1.46 -0.02 11.19
CA ALA A 41 -2.19 -0.05 9.93
C ALA A 41 -3.66 0.36 10.11
N ALA A 42 -4.32 -0.10 11.17
CA ALA A 42 -5.65 0.38 11.53
C ALA A 42 -5.64 1.87 11.89
N THR A 43 -4.65 2.30 12.67
CA THR A 43 -4.51 3.68 13.10
C THR A 43 -4.26 4.63 11.93
N ILE A 44 -3.36 4.28 11.00
CA ILE A 44 -3.03 5.17 9.89
C ILE A 44 -4.19 5.31 8.90
N ALA A 45 -5.05 4.31 8.75
CA ALA A 45 -6.28 4.43 7.98
C ALA A 45 -7.25 5.48 8.56
N VAL A 46 -7.16 5.75 9.85
CA VAL A 46 -7.93 6.80 10.54
C VAL A 46 -7.24 8.16 10.44
N VAL A 47 -5.93 8.23 10.76
CA VAL A 47 -5.23 9.52 10.93
C VAL A 47 -4.63 10.08 9.64
N TYR A 48 -4.59 9.27 8.57
CA TYR A 48 -4.03 9.64 7.27
C TYR A 48 -4.93 9.15 6.11
N PRO A 49 -6.26 9.43 6.17
CA PRO A 49 -7.27 8.77 5.34
C PRO A 49 -7.22 9.18 3.86
N HIS A 50 -6.54 10.26 3.50
CA HIS A 50 -6.37 10.72 2.12
C HIS A 50 -5.28 9.96 1.37
N MET A 51 -4.49 9.12 2.05
CA MET A 51 -3.39 8.35 1.46
C MET A 51 -3.58 6.83 1.59
N ASN A 52 -4.50 6.37 2.42
CA ASN A 52 -4.75 4.94 2.62
C ASN A 52 -6.11 4.68 3.28
N GLY A 53 -6.52 3.41 3.32
CA GLY A 53 -7.77 2.99 3.97
C GLY A 53 -7.87 1.47 4.05
N ILE A 54 -8.80 0.98 4.88
CA ILE A 54 -9.04 -0.45 5.04
C ILE A 54 -9.76 -1.10 3.84
N GLY A 55 -10.27 -0.29 2.91
CA GLY A 55 -10.91 -0.73 1.67
C GLY A 55 -9.95 -0.98 0.52
N GLY A 56 -8.65 -0.90 0.74
CA GLY A 56 -7.60 -1.09 -0.26
C GLY A 56 -6.82 -2.38 -0.11
N ASP A 57 -5.59 -2.33 -0.63
CA ASP A 57 -4.64 -3.43 -0.61
C ASP A 57 -3.74 -3.38 0.62
N GLY A 58 -3.16 -4.53 0.98
CA GLY A 58 -2.10 -4.64 1.97
C GLY A 58 -1.01 -5.60 1.51
N PHE A 59 0.23 -5.20 1.66
CA PHE A 59 1.39 -6.02 1.29
C PHE A 59 2.36 -6.08 2.46
N TRP A 60 2.89 -7.27 2.73
CA TRP A 60 3.79 -7.51 3.84
C TRP A 60 5.07 -8.18 3.38
N LEU A 61 6.18 -7.75 3.93
CA LEU A 61 7.46 -8.45 3.88
C LEU A 61 7.86 -8.74 5.32
N ILE A 62 7.91 -10.02 5.69
CA ILE A 62 8.14 -10.48 7.07
C ILE A 62 9.42 -11.29 7.09
N HIS A 63 10.34 -10.92 7.97
CA HIS A 63 11.55 -11.67 8.24
C HIS A 63 11.64 -12.04 9.72
N LYS A 64 11.90 -13.29 9.99
CA LYS A 64 12.20 -13.80 11.34
C LYS A 64 13.66 -14.22 11.38
N PRO A 65 14.40 -13.94 12.48
CA PRO A 65 15.78 -14.39 12.62
C PRO A 65 15.94 -15.88 12.32
N GLY A 66 16.94 -16.23 11.51
CA GLY A 66 17.22 -17.62 11.13
C GLY A 66 16.30 -18.22 10.07
N SER A 67 15.35 -17.48 9.51
CA SER A 67 14.45 -17.95 8.45
C SER A 67 14.60 -17.13 7.16
N SER A 68 14.11 -17.67 6.06
CA SER A 68 13.96 -16.89 4.82
C SER A 68 12.78 -15.93 4.97
N PRO A 69 12.89 -14.69 4.42
CA PRO A 69 11.76 -13.78 4.36
C PRO A 69 10.58 -14.38 3.60
N ILE A 70 9.38 -14.07 4.05
CA ILE A 70 8.13 -14.34 3.34
C ILE A 70 7.46 -13.03 2.95
N SER A 71 6.63 -13.05 1.93
CA SER A 71 5.75 -11.95 1.59
C SER A 71 4.29 -12.37 1.68
N ILE A 72 3.41 -11.41 2.00
CA ILE A 72 1.97 -11.59 1.92
C ILE A 72 1.43 -10.63 0.86
N ALA A 73 0.73 -11.18 -0.11
CA ALA A 73 -0.05 -10.42 -1.07
C ALA A 73 -1.51 -10.41 -0.63
N ALA A 74 -1.95 -9.26 -0.16
CA ALA A 74 -3.32 -9.00 0.23
C ALA A 74 -3.91 -7.90 -0.65
N CYS A 75 -3.77 -8.07 -1.96
CA CYS A 75 -4.49 -7.31 -2.97
C CYS A 75 -5.71 -8.09 -3.42
N GLY A 76 -6.83 -7.37 -3.61
CA GLY A 76 -8.04 -7.99 -4.11
C GLY A 76 -7.99 -8.28 -5.60
N ARG A 77 -8.66 -9.34 -6.00
CA ARG A 77 -8.91 -9.60 -7.42
C ARG A 77 -9.93 -8.61 -7.97
N ALA A 78 -9.91 -8.41 -9.28
CA ALA A 78 -10.97 -7.66 -9.96
C ALA A 78 -12.31 -8.37 -9.76
N GLY A 79 -13.37 -7.60 -9.55
CA GLY A 79 -14.72 -8.11 -9.44
C GLY A 79 -15.12 -8.91 -10.70
N SER A 80 -15.91 -9.95 -10.52
CA SER A 80 -16.30 -10.88 -11.58
C SER A 80 -17.01 -10.20 -12.77
N LEU A 81 -17.64 -9.05 -12.52
CA LEU A 81 -18.30 -8.26 -13.57
C LEU A 81 -17.35 -7.27 -14.27
N ALA A 82 -16.12 -7.07 -13.80
CA ALA A 82 -15.16 -6.10 -14.34
C ALA A 82 -14.57 -6.56 -15.67
N THR A 83 -15.39 -6.59 -16.71
CA THR A 83 -15.01 -7.00 -18.08
C THR A 83 -14.93 -5.81 -19.03
N PRO A 84 -14.18 -5.90 -20.15
CA PRO A 84 -14.17 -4.86 -21.16
C PRO A 84 -15.60 -4.52 -21.68
N THR A 85 -16.48 -5.53 -21.78
CA THR A 85 -17.87 -5.35 -22.19
C THR A 85 -18.66 -4.55 -21.15
N PHE A 86 -18.44 -4.82 -19.85
CA PHE A 86 -19.07 -4.05 -18.77
C PHE A 86 -18.77 -2.55 -18.92
N TYR A 87 -17.50 -2.17 -19.06
CA TYR A 87 -17.12 -0.76 -19.20
C TYR A 87 -17.64 -0.12 -20.49
N LYS A 88 -17.61 -0.84 -21.62
CA LYS A 88 -18.17 -0.35 -22.88
C LYS A 88 -19.68 -0.08 -22.78
N ASN A 89 -20.42 -0.95 -22.10
CA ASN A 89 -21.85 -0.75 -21.87
C ASN A 89 -22.17 0.47 -20.99
N HIS A 90 -21.19 0.91 -20.17
CA HIS A 90 -21.26 2.14 -19.37
C HIS A 90 -20.67 3.36 -20.11
N GLY A 91 -20.32 3.25 -21.39
CA GLY A 91 -19.80 4.35 -22.21
C GLY A 91 -18.30 4.61 -22.06
N PHE A 92 -17.54 3.68 -21.47
CA PHE A 92 -16.09 3.82 -21.27
C PHE A 92 -15.28 2.89 -22.15
N ASN A 93 -14.22 3.41 -22.76
CA ASN A 93 -13.22 2.63 -23.49
C ASN A 93 -12.01 2.22 -22.61
N HIS A 94 -11.97 2.70 -21.38
CA HIS A 94 -10.94 2.42 -20.36
C HIS A 94 -11.61 2.45 -18.98
N ILE A 95 -10.94 1.92 -17.97
CA ILE A 95 -11.40 1.98 -16.58
C ILE A 95 -11.33 3.45 -16.14
N PRO A 96 -12.42 4.04 -15.60
CA PRO A 96 -12.40 5.40 -15.06
C PRO A 96 -11.36 5.57 -13.94
N ALA A 97 -10.82 6.77 -13.79
CA ALA A 97 -9.82 7.04 -12.76
C ALA A 97 -10.43 7.17 -11.35
N ARG A 98 -11.72 7.51 -11.25
CA ARG A 98 -12.42 7.80 -9.98
C ARG A 98 -13.86 7.28 -10.02
N GLY A 99 -14.46 7.21 -8.82
CA GLY A 99 -15.87 6.85 -8.65
C GLY A 99 -16.13 5.33 -8.57
N PRO A 100 -17.41 4.95 -8.48
CA PRO A 100 -17.79 3.55 -8.25
C PRO A 100 -17.34 2.58 -9.33
N LEU A 101 -17.27 3.02 -10.60
CA LEU A 101 -16.77 2.20 -11.70
C LEU A 101 -15.24 1.96 -11.64
N ALA A 102 -14.50 2.82 -10.92
CA ALA A 102 -13.09 2.64 -10.65
C ALA A 102 -12.85 1.70 -9.45
N ALA A 103 -13.85 1.50 -8.58
CA ALA A 103 -13.82 0.55 -7.47
C ALA A 103 -14.07 -0.87 -8.00
N LEU A 104 -13.04 -1.47 -8.59
CA LEU A 104 -13.17 -2.75 -9.30
C LEU A 104 -12.42 -3.91 -8.63
N THR A 105 -11.54 -3.63 -7.65
CA THR A 105 -10.82 -4.68 -6.90
C THR A 105 -11.41 -4.84 -5.50
N VAL A 106 -11.45 -6.08 -5.03
CA VAL A 106 -11.96 -6.40 -3.68
C VAL A 106 -10.99 -5.87 -2.63
N PRO A 107 -11.48 -5.26 -1.52
CA PRO A 107 -10.61 -4.88 -0.39
C PRO A 107 -9.82 -6.06 0.16
N GLY A 108 -8.50 -5.98 0.19
CA GLY A 108 -7.63 -7.07 0.62
C GLY A 108 -6.99 -6.87 2.00
N THR A 109 -6.81 -5.61 2.43
CA THR A 109 -6.03 -5.23 3.62
C THR A 109 -6.36 -6.03 4.87
N ILE A 110 -7.65 -6.23 5.18
CA ILE A 110 -8.10 -6.89 6.43
C ILE A 110 -7.71 -8.38 6.44
N ASP A 111 -7.79 -9.07 5.29
CA ASP A 111 -7.34 -10.46 5.22
C ASP A 111 -5.81 -10.56 5.30
N GLY A 112 -5.11 -9.52 4.85
CA GLY A 112 -3.67 -9.37 5.05
C GLY A 112 -3.30 -9.30 6.54
N TRP A 113 -4.07 -8.57 7.37
CA TRP A 113 -3.86 -8.53 8.82
C TRP A 113 -4.02 -9.92 9.45
N ARG A 114 -5.08 -10.65 9.09
CA ARG A 114 -5.30 -12.02 9.56
C ARG A 114 -4.09 -12.91 9.26
N LEU A 115 -3.70 -12.93 7.99
CA LEU A 115 -2.62 -13.82 7.55
C LEU A 115 -1.26 -13.43 8.14
N ALA A 116 -1.01 -12.14 8.36
CA ALA A 116 0.19 -11.65 9.03
C ALA A 116 0.21 -12.07 10.51
N LEU A 117 -0.91 -11.89 11.24
CA LEU A 117 -1.03 -12.31 12.64
C LEU A 117 -0.83 -13.82 12.81
N GLU A 118 -1.27 -14.64 11.87
CA GLU A 118 -1.00 -16.09 11.86
C GLU A 118 0.49 -16.45 11.73
N GLN A 119 1.33 -15.51 11.27
CA GLN A 119 2.77 -15.70 11.19
C GLN A 119 3.49 -15.36 12.49
N SER A 120 2.81 -14.94 13.54
CA SER A 120 3.41 -14.49 14.79
C SER A 120 2.77 -15.15 16.01
N GLN A 121 3.50 -15.17 17.11
CA GLN A 121 2.88 -15.39 18.41
C GLN A 121 1.97 -14.19 18.69
N GLN A 122 0.75 -14.45 19.12
CA GLN A 122 -0.21 -13.41 19.43
C GLN A 122 -0.20 -13.14 20.93
N ASN A 123 0.20 -11.93 21.33
CA ASN A 123 0.24 -11.47 22.71
C ASN A 123 -0.96 -10.56 23.03
N PHE A 124 -1.58 -10.00 21.99
CA PHE A 124 -2.76 -9.14 22.08
C PHE A 124 -3.91 -9.71 21.24
N SER A 125 -5.13 -9.53 21.71
CA SER A 125 -6.32 -9.79 20.91
C SER A 125 -6.46 -8.77 19.78
N LEU A 126 -7.17 -9.13 18.72
CA LEU A 126 -7.46 -8.19 17.63
C LEU A 126 -8.20 -6.93 18.13
N ALA A 127 -9.10 -7.09 19.09
CA ALA A 127 -9.81 -5.96 19.71
C ALA A 127 -8.86 -4.98 20.40
N GLU A 128 -7.85 -5.47 21.12
CA GLU A 128 -6.85 -4.63 21.77
C GLU A 128 -5.97 -3.92 20.73
N LEU A 129 -5.55 -4.60 19.66
CA LEU A 129 -4.76 -4.00 18.60
C LEU A 129 -5.52 -2.88 17.86
N LEU A 130 -6.83 -3.03 17.67
CA LEU A 130 -7.65 -2.05 16.97
C LEU A 130 -8.21 -0.94 17.87
N ALA A 131 -8.20 -1.10 19.19
CA ALA A 131 -8.77 -0.15 20.14
C ALA A 131 -8.25 1.30 19.97
N PRO A 132 -6.95 1.57 19.77
CA PRO A 132 -6.47 2.93 19.53
C PRO A 132 -7.08 3.58 18.28
N ALA A 133 -7.20 2.83 17.18
CA ALA A 133 -7.79 3.30 15.93
C ALA A 133 -9.30 3.58 16.11
N VAL A 134 -10.02 2.69 16.80
CA VAL A 134 -11.45 2.86 17.15
C VAL A 134 -11.65 4.15 17.93
N ALA A 135 -10.86 4.35 18.99
CA ALA A 135 -10.95 5.55 19.83
C ALA A 135 -10.69 6.82 19.02
N LEU A 136 -9.66 6.86 18.19
CA LEU A 136 -9.33 7.99 17.33
C LEU A 136 -10.43 8.29 16.31
N ALA A 137 -10.99 7.25 15.68
CA ALA A 137 -12.06 7.41 14.68
C ALA A 137 -13.35 7.96 15.31
N LYS A 138 -13.71 7.50 16.50
CA LYS A 138 -14.93 7.93 17.22
C LYS A 138 -14.79 9.29 17.92
N ASN A 139 -13.63 9.55 18.51
CA ASN A 139 -13.38 10.81 19.23
C ASN A 139 -12.89 11.94 18.33
N GLY A 140 -12.45 11.61 17.12
CA GLY A 140 -11.93 12.54 16.13
C GLY A 140 -10.43 12.75 16.19
N ILE A 141 -9.90 13.16 15.05
CA ILE A 141 -8.49 13.48 14.80
C ILE A 141 -8.36 14.93 14.33
N ALA A 142 -7.17 15.49 14.48
CA ALA A 142 -6.86 16.79 13.87
C ALA A 142 -6.44 16.60 12.41
N VAL A 143 -7.10 17.30 11.49
CA VAL A 143 -6.74 17.33 10.06
C VAL A 143 -5.30 17.81 9.91
N THR A 144 -4.48 17.08 9.15
CA THR A 144 -3.11 17.50 8.87
C THR A 144 -3.07 18.55 7.76
N LYS A 145 -1.96 19.32 7.68
CA LYS A 145 -1.74 20.27 6.59
C LYS A 145 -1.77 19.56 5.23
N ASN A 146 -1.13 18.41 5.13
CA ASN A 146 -1.10 17.63 3.90
C ASN A 146 -2.51 17.17 3.49
N GLN A 147 -3.32 16.65 4.41
CA GLN A 147 -4.70 16.26 4.15
C GLN A 147 -5.54 17.45 3.64
N SER A 148 -5.44 18.60 4.29
CA SER A 148 -6.14 19.83 3.87
C SER A 148 -5.78 20.23 2.43
N ILE A 149 -4.48 20.27 2.11
CA ILE A 149 -3.98 20.61 0.78
C ILE A 149 -4.47 19.59 -0.25
N THR A 150 -4.24 18.30 -0.03
CA THR A 150 -4.61 17.23 -0.98
C THR A 150 -6.12 17.17 -1.20
N THR A 151 -6.93 17.36 -0.15
CA THR A 151 -8.39 17.44 -0.29
C THR A 151 -8.79 18.59 -1.20
N GLY A 152 -8.16 19.76 -1.06
CA GLY A 152 -8.41 20.93 -1.93
C GLY A 152 -8.01 20.69 -3.38
N GLU A 153 -6.83 20.11 -3.62
CA GLU A 153 -6.33 19.80 -4.96
C GLU A 153 -7.19 18.78 -5.70
N LYS A 154 -7.77 17.82 -4.97
CA LYS A 154 -8.61 16.75 -5.55
C LYS A 154 -10.11 17.08 -5.55
N LEU A 155 -10.53 18.21 -4.97
CA LEU A 155 -11.95 18.57 -4.81
C LEU A 155 -12.72 18.46 -6.12
N ASN A 156 -12.26 19.14 -7.16
CA ASN A 156 -12.94 19.18 -8.47
C ASN A 156 -13.09 17.79 -9.13
N THR A 157 -12.30 16.80 -8.73
CA THR A 157 -12.37 15.44 -9.28
C THR A 157 -13.14 14.47 -8.41
N LEU A 158 -13.47 14.87 -7.17
CA LEU A 158 -14.04 13.99 -6.15
C LEU A 158 -15.35 14.52 -5.57
N GLU A 159 -15.71 15.82 -5.73
CA GLU A 159 -16.89 16.41 -5.10
C GLU A 159 -18.20 15.73 -5.49
N ASP A 160 -18.30 15.23 -6.73
CA ASP A 160 -19.45 14.48 -7.24
C ASP A 160 -19.37 12.96 -6.93
N VAL A 161 -18.26 12.49 -6.35
CA VAL A 161 -18.13 11.08 -5.96
C VAL A 161 -18.90 10.85 -4.67
N TYR A 162 -19.86 9.93 -4.72
CA TYR A 162 -20.70 9.63 -3.57
C TYR A 162 -19.88 9.28 -2.33
N GLY A 163 -20.21 9.92 -1.22
CA GLY A 163 -19.54 9.72 0.09
C GLY A 163 -18.33 10.60 0.32
N PHE A 164 -17.70 11.17 -0.72
CA PHE A 164 -16.51 12.02 -0.55
C PHE A 164 -16.82 13.25 0.33
N SER A 165 -17.87 13.99 -0.01
CA SER A 165 -18.23 15.21 0.72
C SER A 165 -18.55 14.94 2.19
N ASN A 166 -19.20 13.81 2.49
CA ASN A 166 -19.56 13.43 3.86
C ASN A 166 -18.37 13.07 4.74
N ILE A 167 -17.28 12.60 4.13
CA ILE A 167 -16.09 12.11 4.85
C ILE A 167 -15.01 13.19 4.88
N PHE A 168 -14.72 13.82 3.74
CA PHE A 168 -13.55 14.68 3.58
C PHE A 168 -13.83 16.18 3.66
N LEU A 169 -15.09 16.60 3.60
CA LEU A 169 -15.44 18.01 3.73
C LEU A 169 -16.03 18.34 5.11
N SER A 170 -15.70 19.52 5.61
CA SER A 170 -16.26 20.09 6.84
C SER A 170 -17.33 21.13 6.47
N ASN A 171 -18.60 20.83 6.69
CA ASN A 171 -19.72 21.69 6.29
C ASN A 171 -19.66 22.11 4.81
N GLY A 172 -19.38 21.16 3.90
CA GLY A 172 -19.30 21.38 2.46
C GLY A 172 -18.04 22.14 1.98
N ARG A 173 -17.06 22.38 2.82
CA ARG A 173 -15.77 23.00 2.45
C ARG A 173 -14.58 22.13 2.81
N VAL A 174 -13.45 22.39 2.18
CA VAL A 174 -12.17 21.77 2.52
C VAL A 174 -11.83 22.08 3.99
N PRO A 175 -11.55 21.06 4.82
CA PRO A 175 -11.23 21.29 6.22
C PRO A 175 -9.86 21.96 6.36
N GLN A 176 -9.71 22.83 7.34
CA GLN A 176 -8.43 23.49 7.65
C GLN A 176 -7.55 22.58 8.51
N GLN A 177 -6.24 22.82 8.46
CA GLN A 177 -5.31 22.17 9.37
C GLN A 177 -5.73 22.39 10.83
N GLY A 178 -5.79 21.32 11.61
CA GLY A 178 -6.15 21.35 13.03
C GLY A 178 -7.65 21.21 13.29
N GLU A 179 -8.52 21.30 12.29
CA GLU A 179 -9.95 21.02 12.47
C GLU A 179 -10.14 19.56 12.87
N GLN A 180 -11.18 19.31 13.66
CA GLN A 180 -11.54 17.96 14.09
C GLN A 180 -12.29 17.23 12.97
N MET A 181 -11.83 16.02 12.67
CA MET A 181 -12.49 15.09 11.77
C MET A 181 -12.90 13.82 12.54
N VAL A 182 -14.19 13.51 12.54
CA VAL A 182 -14.76 12.33 13.20
C VAL A 182 -15.18 11.32 12.12
N GLN A 183 -14.80 10.06 12.29
CA GLN A 183 -15.06 8.97 11.34
C GLN A 183 -15.81 7.83 12.04
N SER A 184 -16.99 8.11 12.59
CA SER A 184 -17.75 7.17 13.42
C SER A 184 -18.06 5.85 12.70
N ALA A 185 -18.38 5.89 11.39
CA ALA A 185 -18.63 4.69 10.60
C ALA A 185 -17.39 3.78 10.51
N LEU A 186 -16.21 4.37 10.24
CA LEU A 186 -14.93 3.63 10.25
C LEU A 186 -14.63 3.08 11.65
N GLY A 187 -14.87 3.88 12.69
CA GLY A 187 -14.72 3.42 14.09
C GLY A 187 -15.59 2.22 14.41
N ASN A 188 -16.86 2.23 14.02
CA ASN A 188 -17.78 1.10 14.22
C ASN A 188 -17.35 -0.15 13.42
N THR A 189 -16.87 0.04 12.19
CA THR A 189 -16.35 -1.05 11.36
C THR A 189 -15.13 -1.71 12.01
N LEU A 190 -14.15 -0.91 12.47
CA LEU A 190 -12.96 -1.41 13.13
C LEU A 190 -13.28 -2.10 14.46
N GLU A 191 -14.24 -1.57 15.24
CA GLU A 191 -14.71 -2.19 16.47
C GLU A 191 -15.37 -3.55 16.20
N ALA A 192 -16.22 -3.64 15.18
CA ALA A 192 -16.86 -4.89 14.80
C ALA A 192 -15.82 -5.93 14.31
N ILE A 193 -14.81 -5.52 13.54
CA ILE A 193 -13.69 -6.39 13.15
C ILE A 193 -12.94 -6.88 14.40
N GLY A 194 -12.66 -5.99 15.35
CA GLY A 194 -12.00 -6.36 16.61
C GLY A 194 -12.79 -7.39 17.43
N LEU A 195 -14.09 -7.25 17.50
CA LEU A 195 -14.99 -8.10 18.31
C LEU A 195 -15.28 -9.45 17.62
N TYR A 196 -15.56 -9.44 16.34
CA TYR A 196 -16.05 -10.62 15.60
C TYR A 196 -14.99 -11.26 14.69
N GLY A 197 -13.79 -10.68 14.63
CA GLY A 197 -12.69 -11.15 13.79
C GLY A 197 -12.74 -10.63 12.36
N THR A 198 -11.62 -10.80 11.65
CA THR A 198 -11.44 -10.32 10.28
C THR A 198 -12.41 -10.94 9.27
N ASN A 199 -12.87 -12.17 9.51
CA ASN A 199 -13.86 -12.83 8.66
C ASN A 199 -15.21 -12.10 8.63
N PHE A 200 -15.54 -11.32 9.67
CA PHE A 200 -16.77 -10.54 9.70
C PHE A 200 -16.80 -9.46 8.62
N PHE A 201 -15.64 -8.94 8.23
CA PHE A 201 -15.51 -7.99 7.13
C PHE A 201 -15.91 -8.58 5.77
N TYR A 202 -15.64 -9.88 5.54
CA TYR A 202 -15.86 -10.54 4.25
C TYR A 202 -17.12 -11.41 4.20
N LYS A 203 -17.63 -11.88 5.32
CA LYS A 203 -18.72 -12.86 5.40
C LYS A 203 -19.85 -12.47 6.36
N GLY A 204 -19.70 -11.38 7.11
CA GLY A 204 -20.72 -10.84 8.00
C GLY A 204 -21.48 -9.67 7.36
N ASP A 205 -22.22 -8.95 8.18
CA ASP A 205 -23.08 -7.82 7.78
C ASP A 205 -22.31 -6.74 7.01
N ILE A 206 -21.01 -6.55 7.35
CA ILE A 206 -20.15 -5.58 6.64
C ILE A 206 -20.05 -5.94 5.14
N ALA A 207 -19.87 -7.22 4.81
CA ALA A 207 -19.80 -7.67 3.42
C ALA A 207 -21.08 -7.39 2.64
N GLU A 208 -22.24 -7.64 3.26
CA GLU A 208 -23.54 -7.41 2.66
C GLU A 208 -23.80 -5.91 2.42
N ILE A 209 -23.49 -5.07 3.42
CA ILE A 209 -23.59 -3.60 3.32
C ILE A 209 -22.68 -3.09 2.21
N HIS A 210 -21.42 -3.54 2.16
CA HIS A 210 -20.47 -3.14 1.10
C HIS A 210 -20.98 -3.57 -0.27
N ALA A 211 -21.40 -4.83 -0.43
CA ALA A 211 -21.87 -5.33 -1.73
C ALA A 211 -23.12 -4.59 -2.22
N SER A 212 -24.08 -4.32 -1.32
CA SER A 212 -25.28 -3.54 -1.65
C SER A 212 -24.89 -2.12 -2.09
N PHE A 213 -24.08 -1.43 -1.29
CA PHE A 213 -23.62 -0.08 -1.62
C PHE A 213 -22.89 -0.02 -2.98
N LEU A 214 -21.94 -0.91 -3.21
CA LEU A 214 -21.18 -0.97 -4.45
C LEU A 214 -22.08 -1.25 -5.65
N LYS A 215 -23.03 -2.18 -5.53
CA LYS A 215 -24.02 -2.50 -6.56
C LYS A 215 -24.92 -1.31 -6.88
N ASP A 216 -25.45 -0.63 -5.87
CA ASP A 216 -26.37 0.50 -6.03
C ASP A 216 -25.68 1.70 -6.71
N HIS A 217 -24.34 1.76 -6.64
CA HIS A 217 -23.53 2.80 -7.28
C HIS A 217 -22.83 2.31 -8.56
N GLY A 218 -23.12 1.10 -9.04
CA GLY A 218 -22.64 0.59 -10.33
C GLY A 218 -21.24 0.00 -10.35
N SER A 219 -20.63 -0.31 -9.18
CA SER A 219 -19.36 -1.04 -9.13
C SER A 219 -19.50 -2.47 -9.68
N PRO A 220 -18.47 -3.00 -10.35
CA PRO A 220 -18.48 -4.38 -10.86
C PRO A 220 -18.19 -5.46 -9.80
N ILE A 221 -18.07 -5.10 -8.52
CA ILE A 221 -17.81 -6.04 -7.42
C ILE A 221 -19.13 -6.61 -6.91
N THR A 222 -19.17 -7.93 -6.74
CA THR A 222 -20.32 -8.65 -6.18
C THR A 222 -20.07 -9.10 -4.73
N LEU A 223 -21.11 -9.50 -4.00
CA LEU A 223 -20.97 -10.10 -2.69
C LEU A 223 -20.10 -11.36 -2.73
N GLN A 224 -20.25 -12.18 -3.78
CA GLN A 224 -19.45 -13.40 -3.93
C GLN A 224 -17.95 -13.08 -4.14
N ASP A 225 -17.63 -11.99 -4.84
CA ASP A 225 -16.24 -11.55 -5.00
C ASP A 225 -15.66 -11.19 -3.62
N ILE A 226 -16.40 -10.41 -2.82
CA ILE A 226 -16.00 -10.03 -1.45
C ILE A 226 -15.81 -11.28 -0.58
N GLN A 227 -16.74 -12.22 -0.60
CA GLN A 227 -16.70 -13.44 0.21
C GLN A 227 -15.57 -14.41 -0.19
N SER A 228 -15.10 -14.33 -1.43
CA SER A 228 -14.02 -15.16 -1.96
C SER A 228 -12.63 -14.57 -1.74
N GLN A 229 -12.52 -13.36 -1.17
CA GLN A 229 -11.22 -12.73 -0.91
C GLN A 229 -10.31 -13.63 -0.07
N LYS A 230 -9.06 -13.74 -0.51
CA LYS A 230 -8.04 -14.51 0.17
C LYS A 230 -6.65 -13.91 -0.06
N ALA A 231 -5.99 -13.52 1.03
CA ALA A 231 -4.58 -13.16 1.01
C ALA A 231 -3.70 -14.41 0.87
N GLU A 232 -2.56 -14.27 0.23
CA GLU A 232 -1.65 -15.39 -0.08
C GLU A 232 -0.24 -15.12 0.44
N ILE A 233 0.41 -16.16 0.99
CA ILE A 233 1.83 -16.14 1.27
C ILE A 233 2.58 -16.48 -0.01
N LEU A 234 3.49 -15.60 -0.40
CA LEU A 234 4.32 -15.75 -1.59
C LEU A 234 5.81 -15.72 -1.21
N LYS A 235 6.63 -16.30 -2.07
CA LYS A 235 8.08 -16.11 -1.99
C LYS A 235 8.43 -14.71 -2.49
N PRO A 236 9.14 -13.88 -1.70
CA PRO A 236 9.55 -12.57 -2.18
C PRO A 236 10.60 -12.69 -3.28
N LEU A 237 10.62 -11.70 -4.17
CA LEU A 237 11.70 -11.51 -5.14
C LEU A 237 12.98 -11.14 -4.40
N SER A 238 14.13 -11.49 -4.97
CA SER A 238 15.41 -11.08 -4.40
C SER A 238 16.49 -10.89 -5.45
N ILE A 239 17.44 -10.01 -5.15
CA ILE A 239 18.69 -9.84 -5.89
C ILE A 239 19.87 -9.89 -4.94
N GLN A 240 21.04 -10.25 -5.46
CA GLN A 240 22.31 -10.08 -4.76
C GLN A 240 22.98 -8.78 -5.24
N THR A 241 23.38 -7.93 -4.31
CA THR A 241 24.18 -6.73 -4.55
C THR A 241 25.51 -6.82 -3.82
N SER A 242 26.41 -5.88 -4.07
CA SER A 242 27.70 -5.77 -3.38
C SER A 242 27.55 -5.61 -1.85
N ASN A 243 26.42 -5.03 -1.38
CA ASN A 243 26.17 -4.76 0.05
C ASN A 243 25.29 -5.82 0.73
N GLY A 244 24.79 -6.82 0.01
CA GLY A 244 23.96 -7.88 0.58
C GLY A 244 22.82 -8.31 -0.33
N LYS A 245 21.99 -9.19 0.22
CA LYS A 245 20.81 -9.69 -0.48
C LYS A 245 19.61 -8.80 -0.15
N LEU A 246 18.96 -8.31 -1.20
CA LEU A 246 17.78 -7.45 -1.11
C LEU A 246 16.53 -8.25 -1.47
N PHE A 247 15.43 -7.98 -0.77
CA PHE A 247 14.14 -8.62 -1.00
C PHE A 247 13.06 -7.58 -1.24
N ASN A 248 12.09 -7.91 -2.07
CA ASN A 248 10.88 -7.13 -2.25
C ASN A 248 9.73 -8.03 -2.73
N LEU A 249 8.52 -7.49 -2.77
CA LEU A 249 7.33 -8.23 -3.18
C LEU A 249 7.29 -8.47 -4.69
N ALA A 250 6.65 -9.60 -5.05
CA ALA A 250 6.35 -9.91 -6.44
C ALA A 250 5.23 -9.02 -7.02
N PRO A 251 5.05 -8.97 -8.35
CA PRO A 251 3.88 -8.35 -8.96
C PRO A 251 2.56 -8.85 -8.32
N PRO A 252 1.51 -8.03 -8.30
CA PRO A 252 1.34 -6.77 -9.05
C PRO A 252 2.03 -5.55 -8.42
N THR A 253 2.81 -5.70 -7.35
CA THR A 253 3.55 -4.59 -6.75
C THR A 253 4.71 -4.14 -7.66
N GLN A 254 5.26 -2.96 -7.37
CA GLN A 254 6.44 -2.46 -8.06
C GLN A 254 7.77 -2.97 -7.46
N GLY A 255 7.73 -4.01 -6.63
CA GLY A 255 8.91 -4.58 -5.98
C GLY A 255 9.98 -5.05 -6.97
N MET A 256 9.58 -5.62 -8.12
CA MET A 256 10.48 -5.95 -9.21
C MET A 256 11.25 -4.72 -9.71
N SER A 257 10.56 -3.59 -9.88
CA SER A 257 11.18 -2.34 -10.35
C SER A 257 12.15 -1.77 -9.33
N SER A 258 11.78 -1.77 -8.04
CA SER A 258 12.67 -1.32 -6.96
C SER A 258 13.96 -2.15 -6.90
N LEU A 259 13.84 -3.48 -6.98
CA LEU A 259 15.02 -4.35 -7.05
C LEU A 259 15.82 -4.12 -8.34
N GLY A 260 15.14 -3.89 -9.46
CA GLY A 260 15.78 -3.55 -10.74
C GLY A 260 16.61 -2.27 -10.65
N ILE A 261 16.07 -1.20 -10.06
CA ILE A 261 16.80 0.07 -9.83
C ILE A 261 18.10 -0.20 -9.04
N LEU A 262 17.97 -0.86 -7.89
CA LEU A 262 19.11 -1.12 -7.01
C LEU A 262 20.13 -2.08 -7.65
N GLY A 263 19.64 -3.10 -8.36
CA GLY A 263 20.50 -4.05 -9.04
C GLY A 263 21.27 -3.46 -10.23
N ILE A 264 20.63 -2.60 -11.02
CA ILE A 264 21.28 -1.87 -12.12
C ILE A 264 22.29 -0.88 -11.54
N PHE A 265 21.90 -0.10 -10.54
CA PHE A 265 22.77 0.90 -9.92
C PHE A 265 24.02 0.28 -9.27
N ASP A 266 23.89 -0.83 -8.56
CA ASP A 266 25.00 -1.56 -7.94
C ASP A 266 26.10 -1.93 -8.97
N ARG A 267 25.69 -2.30 -10.19
CA ARG A 267 26.60 -2.68 -11.28
C ARG A 267 27.33 -1.50 -11.93
N LEU A 268 26.88 -0.28 -11.71
CA LEU A 268 27.63 0.93 -12.13
C LEU A 268 28.87 1.17 -11.28
N ASN A 269 28.97 0.49 -10.13
CA ASN A 269 30.13 0.52 -9.25
C ASN A 269 30.53 1.95 -8.80
N VAL A 270 29.56 2.84 -8.64
CA VAL A 270 29.76 4.20 -8.15
C VAL A 270 30.19 4.16 -6.68
N LYS A 271 31.32 4.82 -6.36
CA LYS A 271 31.94 4.71 -5.03
C LYS A 271 31.63 5.87 -4.10
N GLN A 272 31.38 7.04 -4.64
CA GLN A 272 31.18 8.25 -3.83
C GLN A 272 29.71 8.70 -3.87
N PRO A 273 29.05 8.83 -2.71
CA PRO A 273 27.70 9.37 -2.65
C PRO A 273 27.69 10.87 -3.00
N GLU A 274 26.53 11.37 -3.40
CA GLU A 274 26.26 12.79 -3.67
C GLU A 274 27.12 13.42 -4.79
N THR A 275 27.83 12.60 -5.60
CA THR A 275 28.52 13.07 -6.81
C THR A 275 27.58 13.08 -8.01
N PHE A 276 28.05 13.67 -9.13
CA PHE A 276 27.32 13.60 -10.40
C PHE A 276 27.06 12.15 -10.81
N GLU A 277 28.07 11.30 -10.74
CA GLU A 277 27.97 9.88 -11.09
C GLU A 277 26.94 9.15 -10.24
N HIS A 278 26.86 9.49 -8.93
CA HIS A 278 25.86 8.90 -8.04
C HIS A 278 24.45 9.32 -8.44
N ILE A 279 24.19 10.61 -8.58
CA ILE A 279 22.85 11.13 -8.89
C ILE A 279 22.43 10.74 -10.30
N HIS A 280 23.31 10.93 -11.29
CA HIS A 280 23.05 10.55 -12.67
C HIS A 280 22.81 9.05 -12.82
N GLY A 281 23.69 8.23 -12.25
CA GLY A 281 23.58 6.78 -12.30
C GLY A 281 22.29 6.26 -11.66
N LEU A 282 21.87 6.84 -10.52
CA LEU A 282 20.62 6.47 -9.85
C LEU A 282 19.39 6.85 -10.70
N ILE A 283 19.38 8.04 -11.29
CA ILE A 283 18.29 8.49 -12.16
C ILE A 283 18.21 7.60 -13.42
N GLU A 284 19.34 7.32 -14.07
CA GLU A 284 19.37 6.48 -15.27
C GLU A 284 18.98 5.03 -14.97
N ALA A 285 19.42 4.45 -13.84
CA ALA A 285 18.98 3.14 -13.37
C ALA A 285 17.46 3.11 -13.12
N THR A 286 16.91 4.18 -12.55
CA THR A 286 15.46 4.33 -12.34
C THR A 286 14.72 4.36 -13.68
N LYS A 287 15.17 5.14 -14.66
CA LYS A 287 14.59 5.19 -16.00
C LYS A 287 14.60 3.82 -16.66
N ARG A 288 15.74 3.12 -16.62
CA ARG A 288 15.87 1.75 -17.19
C ARG A 288 14.86 0.78 -16.55
N ALA A 289 14.80 0.74 -15.22
CA ALA A 289 13.86 -0.11 -14.50
C ALA A 289 12.39 0.25 -14.81
N PHE A 290 12.07 1.54 -14.96
CA PHE A 290 10.71 1.98 -15.27
C PHE A 290 10.29 1.72 -16.72
N ILE A 291 11.22 1.73 -17.66
CA ILE A 291 10.96 1.28 -19.04
C ILE A 291 10.52 -0.20 -19.02
N ILE A 292 11.26 -1.04 -18.29
CA ILE A 292 10.91 -2.46 -18.13
C ILE A 292 9.55 -2.60 -17.43
N ARG A 293 9.33 -1.86 -16.33
CA ARG A 293 8.06 -1.83 -15.61
C ARG A 293 6.90 -1.52 -16.54
N ASN A 294 6.99 -0.42 -17.28
CA ASN A 294 5.89 0.06 -18.12
C ASN A 294 5.57 -0.90 -19.28
N ALA A 295 6.58 -1.66 -19.75
CA ALA A 295 6.42 -2.59 -20.86
C ALA A 295 6.07 -4.02 -20.44
N LYS A 296 6.46 -4.46 -19.24
CA LYS A 296 6.49 -5.88 -18.89
C LYS A 296 5.81 -6.23 -17.56
N LEU A 297 5.64 -5.27 -16.64
CA LEU A 297 5.02 -5.56 -15.36
C LEU A 297 3.50 -5.46 -15.47
N GLY A 298 2.81 -6.48 -14.98
CA GLY A 298 1.35 -6.56 -14.97
C GLY A 298 0.85 -7.66 -14.04
N ASP A 299 -0.34 -8.16 -14.32
CA ASP A 299 -0.87 -9.35 -13.64
C ASP A 299 0.08 -10.53 -13.88
N PRO A 300 0.60 -11.19 -12.81
CA PRO A 300 1.55 -12.30 -12.94
C PRO A 300 1.06 -13.44 -13.86
N ALA A 301 -0.25 -13.69 -13.91
CA ALA A 301 -0.84 -14.72 -14.76
C ALA A 301 -0.74 -14.40 -16.26
N HIS A 302 -0.48 -13.13 -16.60
CA HIS A 302 -0.43 -12.62 -17.99
C HIS A 302 0.92 -12.04 -18.38
N MET A 303 1.93 -12.10 -17.51
CA MET A 303 3.29 -11.65 -17.83
C MET A 303 3.94 -12.62 -18.82
N GLU A 304 4.69 -12.07 -19.80
CA GLU A 304 5.43 -12.85 -20.82
C GLU A 304 6.50 -13.74 -20.20
N TYR A 305 7.21 -13.24 -19.19
CA TYR A 305 8.20 -13.94 -18.40
C TYR A 305 7.94 -13.74 -16.91
N PRO A 306 8.32 -14.71 -16.07
CA PRO A 306 8.24 -14.52 -14.62
C PRO A 306 9.12 -13.34 -14.18
N PRO A 307 8.75 -12.63 -13.11
CA PRO A 307 9.45 -11.41 -12.70
C PRO A 307 10.94 -11.62 -12.38
N GLU A 308 11.33 -12.82 -11.95
CA GLU A 308 12.73 -13.20 -11.69
C GLU A 308 13.59 -13.12 -12.95
N HIS A 309 13.03 -13.29 -14.14
CA HIS A 309 13.75 -13.15 -15.41
C HIS A 309 14.41 -11.78 -15.54
N TYR A 310 13.68 -10.73 -15.16
CA TYR A 310 14.15 -9.33 -15.25
C TYR A 310 15.14 -8.95 -14.13
N LEU A 311 15.34 -9.83 -13.16
CA LEU A 311 16.22 -9.65 -12.01
C LEU A 311 17.46 -10.58 -12.06
N THR A 312 17.66 -11.33 -13.13
CA THR A 312 18.86 -12.14 -13.29
C THR A 312 20.11 -11.27 -13.42
N ASP A 313 21.25 -11.80 -12.97
CA ASP A 313 22.53 -11.07 -13.02
C ASP A 313 22.84 -10.57 -14.43
N GLN A 314 22.68 -11.41 -15.43
CA GLN A 314 22.90 -11.08 -16.83
C GLN A 314 21.97 -9.97 -17.33
N TYR A 315 20.68 -10.01 -16.94
CA TYR A 315 19.71 -8.99 -17.36
C TYR A 315 20.06 -7.63 -16.78
N LEU A 316 20.33 -7.58 -15.47
CA LEU A 316 20.70 -6.34 -14.76
C LEU A 316 22.02 -5.76 -15.28
N THR A 317 23.01 -6.61 -15.59
CA THR A 317 24.28 -6.20 -16.18
C THR A 317 24.08 -5.59 -17.58
N ASN A 318 23.26 -6.21 -18.41
CA ASN A 318 22.94 -5.68 -19.73
C ASN A 318 22.21 -4.32 -19.67
N GLU A 319 21.34 -4.12 -18.68
CA GLU A 319 20.67 -2.83 -18.49
C GLU A 319 21.65 -1.76 -17.97
N ALA A 320 22.54 -2.10 -17.04
CA ALA A 320 23.57 -1.19 -16.55
C ALA A 320 24.52 -0.74 -17.67
N ALA A 321 24.91 -1.65 -18.57
CA ALA A 321 25.79 -1.34 -19.69
C ALA A 321 25.21 -0.34 -20.72
N LYS A 322 23.89 -0.09 -20.66
CA LYS A 322 23.20 0.90 -21.52
C LYS A 322 23.23 2.32 -20.95
N ILE A 323 23.76 2.51 -19.73
CA ILE A 323 23.83 3.83 -19.09
C ILE A 323 25.09 4.53 -19.53
N ASP A 324 24.93 5.71 -20.12
CA ASP A 324 26.00 6.60 -20.56
C ASP A 324 26.12 7.79 -19.59
N PHE A 325 27.25 7.96 -18.95
CA PHE A 325 27.48 9.06 -18.00
C PHE A 325 27.67 10.42 -18.68
N SER A 326 27.79 10.46 -19.99
CA SER A 326 27.89 11.70 -20.76
C SER A 326 26.54 12.20 -21.29
N THR A 327 25.52 11.32 -21.35
CA THR A 327 24.26 11.63 -22.01
C THR A 327 23.07 11.06 -21.17
N ALA A 328 22.14 11.93 -20.83
CA ALA A 328 20.92 11.49 -20.16
C ALA A 328 19.93 10.86 -21.15
N LEU A 329 19.37 9.70 -20.79
CA LEU A 329 18.29 9.09 -21.54
C LEU A 329 17.06 10.01 -21.53
N SER A 330 16.48 10.28 -22.71
CA SER A 330 15.23 11.03 -22.83
C SER A 330 14.12 10.33 -22.06
N TRP A 331 13.32 11.10 -21.32
CA TRP A 331 12.21 10.58 -20.53
C TRP A 331 10.87 11.10 -21.06
N PRO A 332 10.14 10.30 -21.86
CA PRO A 332 8.93 10.75 -22.53
C PRO A 332 7.66 10.63 -21.67
N TYR A 333 7.76 10.19 -20.41
CA TYR A 333 6.61 9.92 -19.57
C TYR A 333 6.29 11.09 -18.65
N GLU A 334 5.00 11.44 -18.57
CA GLU A 334 4.51 12.40 -17.60
C GLU A 334 4.53 11.79 -16.18
N PRO A 335 4.82 12.59 -15.14
CA PRO A 335 4.70 12.16 -13.76
C PRO A 335 3.26 11.76 -13.46
N LYS A 336 3.08 10.70 -12.68
CA LYS A 336 1.77 10.30 -12.15
C LYS A 336 1.80 10.39 -10.64
N ASP A 337 0.72 10.94 -10.07
CA ASP A 337 0.52 10.93 -8.62
C ASP A 337 0.46 9.50 -8.09
N GLY A 338 1.04 9.28 -6.92
CA GLY A 338 0.96 8.03 -6.19
C GLY A 338 0.27 8.23 -4.85
N ASP A 339 -0.62 7.32 -4.51
CA ASP A 339 -1.35 7.29 -3.23
C ASP A 339 -1.00 5.98 -2.52
N THR A 340 0.03 6.01 -1.68
CA THR A 340 0.43 4.83 -0.92
C THR A 340 1.20 5.24 0.34
N ILE A 341 1.29 4.32 1.29
CA ILE A 341 2.10 4.46 2.49
C ILE A 341 3.04 3.27 2.65
N TRP A 342 4.12 3.49 3.37
CA TRP A 342 5.03 2.45 3.85
C TRP A 342 5.26 2.60 5.34
N MET A 343 5.35 1.46 6.05
CA MET A 343 5.65 1.40 7.48
C MET A 343 6.66 0.29 7.75
N GLY A 344 7.39 0.37 8.86
CA GLY A 344 8.35 -0.64 9.28
C GLY A 344 8.43 -0.78 10.80
N ALA A 345 8.63 -2.01 11.25
CA ALA A 345 8.82 -2.37 12.66
C ALA A 345 9.91 -3.45 12.81
N THR A 346 10.70 -3.34 13.86
CA THR A 346 11.74 -4.31 14.22
C THR A 346 11.92 -4.36 15.73
#